data_d124bdb0e38997968b1cd1510c032310
#
_entry.id   d124bdb0e38997968b1cd1510c032310
#
_cell.length_a   1.000
_cell.length_b   1.000
_cell.length_c   1.000
_cell.angle_alpha   90.00
_cell.angle_beta   90.00
_cell.angle_gamma   90.00
#
_symmetry.space_group_name_H-M   'P 1'
#
loop_
_entity.id
_entity.type
_entity.pdbx_description
1 polymer ?
#
loop_
_entity_poly.entity_id
_entity_poly.type
_entity_poly.pdbx_seq_one_letter_code
_entity_poly.pdbx_strand_id
1 'polypeptide(L)'
;MEFSEKEIEGLAPDASSVHSGKGLAKPASWQEVGEEGDFLWGLCKGSGSKPYQVRVDVSQPEIGFKCSCPSRKLPCKHVLGLLFLRAQNGKPLGGECPDWVREWRDKRERRQESAAGSDAGEGAKKKSKKKSVSFAERVEAHLPLMTEGMDLLSERMLDAVRHGVTSGWLRDLSKRLVDTQLPGLALMLGKLEKEYEDGKDEVSLERLLTRMGRLQLLVEAFRGRDRLSEAERYDLFLALGMTMDKDQVLAEGVRVAGTWRVLGVAMEEFGRLRERRVWLGNDEGTTALLQDYAPQKMGFPGSFNAGDTFIGEVAFYPGTVRQRALTTENFTPAPAADPPIVETALAVQRMREQMATNPWLWRWPLQLSAVRLHCNREGHLEVLLEDGRQLPLFVSCGKRMAWTLHAISLAAPVRCFGEWTGSEFWPLRVWREGTLPWVREYPVDTFL
;
A
#
# COMPACT_ATOMS: atom_id res chain seq x y z
N MET A 1 21.38 -27.52 -7.85
CA MET A 1 20.46 -27.22 -8.94
C MET A 1 21.22 -26.45 -10.01
N GLU A 2 21.10 -26.80 -11.28
CA GLU A 2 21.76 -26.09 -12.39
C GLU A 2 20.73 -25.15 -13.00
N PHE A 3 20.99 -23.85 -12.93
CA PHE A 3 20.17 -22.84 -13.60
C PHE A 3 20.65 -22.65 -15.02
N SER A 4 19.75 -22.72 -15.97
CA SER A 4 20.02 -22.26 -17.33
C SER A 4 20.10 -20.73 -17.39
N GLU A 5 20.85 -20.19 -18.33
CA GLU A 5 20.93 -18.73 -18.52
C GLU A 5 19.52 -18.10 -18.74
N LYS A 6 18.64 -18.82 -19.43
CA LYS A 6 17.27 -18.37 -19.72
C LYS A 6 16.41 -18.25 -18.45
N GLU A 7 16.56 -19.15 -17.49
CA GLU A 7 15.88 -19.06 -16.20
C GLU A 7 16.39 -17.86 -15.38
N ILE A 8 17.71 -17.62 -15.40
CA ILE A 8 18.31 -16.45 -14.74
C ILE A 8 17.83 -15.15 -15.38
N GLU A 9 17.70 -15.11 -16.71
CA GLU A 9 17.12 -13.96 -17.44
C GLU A 9 15.68 -13.68 -17.02
N GLY A 10 14.89 -14.75 -16.80
CA GLY A 10 13.51 -14.65 -16.32
C GLY A 10 13.36 -14.06 -14.91
N LEU A 11 14.39 -14.13 -14.08
CA LEU A 11 14.42 -13.52 -12.74
C LEU A 11 14.70 -12.02 -12.79
N ALA A 12 15.27 -11.52 -13.87
CA ALA A 12 15.74 -10.14 -13.95
C ALA A 12 14.56 -9.13 -14.04
N PRO A 13 14.63 -7.99 -13.37
CA PRO A 13 13.60 -6.99 -13.43
C PRO A 13 13.47 -6.30 -14.79
N ASP A 14 14.52 -6.31 -15.60
CA ASP A 14 14.57 -5.74 -16.96
C ASP A 14 15.80 -6.18 -17.75
N ALA A 15 15.79 -5.98 -19.07
CA ALA A 15 16.87 -6.35 -19.97
C ALA A 15 18.21 -5.64 -19.64
N SER A 16 18.18 -4.41 -19.12
CA SER A 16 19.38 -3.69 -18.68
C SER A 16 20.05 -4.38 -17.48
N SER A 17 19.25 -4.93 -16.56
CA SER A 17 19.73 -5.71 -15.42
C SER A 17 20.36 -7.04 -15.85
N VAL A 18 19.78 -7.70 -16.86
CA VAL A 18 20.37 -8.88 -17.50
C VAL A 18 21.73 -8.56 -18.09
N HIS A 19 21.80 -7.54 -18.95
CA HIS A 19 23.05 -7.12 -19.60
C HIS A 19 24.14 -6.78 -18.57
N SER A 20 23.78 -5.99 -17.55
CA SER A 20 24.70 -5.63 -16.47
C SER A 20 25.11 -6.84 -15.61
N GLY A 21 24.22 -7.80 -15.39
CA GLY A 21 24.50 -9.05 -14.68
C GLY A 21 25.48 -9.94 -15.46
N LYS A 22 25.23 -10.14 -16.76
CA LYS A 22 26.15 -10.87 -17.65
C LYS A 22 27.54 -10.23 -17.70
N GLY A 23 27.63 -8.91 -17.65
CA GLY A 23 28.92 -8.19 -17.57
C GLY A 23 29.70 -8.50 -16.27
N LEU A 24 29.03 -8.90 -15.20
CA LEU A 24 29.63 -9.29 -13.92
C LEU A 24 29.89 -10.81 -13.80
N ALA A 25 29.48 -11.62 -14.76
CA ALA A 25 29.70 -13.06 -14.79
C ALA A 25 31.18 -13.43 -15.17
N LYS A 26 32.13 -12.67 -14.64
CA LYS A 26 33.57 -12.85 -14.85
C LYS A 26 34.25 -12.97 -13.50
N PRO A 27 35.14 -13.98 -13.28
CA PRO A 27 35.86 -14.12 -12.00
C PRO A 27 36.56 -12.83 -11.56
N ALA A 28 37.10 -12.05 -12.48
CA ALA A 28 37.77 -10.78 -12.19
C ALA A 28 36.90 -9.71 -11.54
N SER A 29 35.57 -9.80 -11.66
CA SER A 29 34.61 -8.90 -11.01
C SER A 29 34.41 -9.20 -9.52
N TRP A 30 34.92 -10.31 -9.05
CA TRP A 30 34.73 -10.79 -7.69
C TRP A 30 36.06 -10.85 -6.95
N GLN A 31 36.06 -10.54 -5.66
CA GLN A 31 37.22 -10.76 -4.78
C GLN A 31 37.21 -12.17 -4.24
N GLU A 32 35.98 -12.67 -3.94
CA GLU A 32 35.74 -13.98 -3.39
C GLU A 32 34.37 -14.46 -3.90
N VAL A 33 34.25 -15.75 -4.18
CA VAL A 33 33.00 -16.43 -4.51
C VAL A 33 33.04 -17.82 -3.90
N GLY A 34 31.88 -18.33 -3.50
CA GLY A 34 31.79 -19.68 -2.95
C GLY A 34 30.37 -20.23 -3.04
N GLU A 35 30.28 -21.52 -2.82
CA GLU A 35 29.06 -22.30 -2.83
C GLU A 35 29.14 -23.40 -1.77
N GLU A 36 28.09 -23.56 -0.96
CA GLU A 36 27.95 -24.67 0.00
C GLU A 36 26.48 -25.15 -0.02
N GLY A 37 26.27 -26.36 -0.55
CA GLY A 37 24.91 -26.87 -0.77
C GLY A 37 24.13 -26.02 -1.76
N ASP A 38 22.99 -25.50 -1.29
CA ASP A 38 22.10 -24.62 -2.05
C ASP A 38 22.37 -23.13 -1.83
N PHE A 39 23.48 -22.80 -1.20
CA PHE A 39 23.84 -21.41 -0.89
C PHE A 39 25.06 -20.96 -1.70
N LEU A 40 24.88 -19.82 -2.42
CA LEU A 40 25.97 -19.17 -3.14
C LEU A 40 26.26 -17.81 -2.49
N TRP A 41 27.54 -17.41 -2.52
CA TRP A 41 27.93 -16.08 -2.04
C TRP A 41 29.07 -15.50 -2.86
N GLY A 42 29.24 -14.19 -2.75
CA GLY A 42 30.40 -13.54 -3.34
C GLY A 42 30.58 -12.10 -2.87
N LEU A 43 31.81 -11.65 -2.95
CA LEU A 43 32.23 -10.28 -2.72
C LEU A 43 32.48 -9.61 -4.07
N CYS A 44 31.48 -8.89 -4.57
CA CYS A 44 31.55 -8.21 -5.85
C CYS A 44 32.28 -6.87 -5.72
N LYS A 45 33.26 -6.61 -6.57
CA LYS A 45 33.96 -5.32 -6.64
C LYS A 45 32.97 -4.22 -7.04
N GLY A 46 32.86 -3.18 -6.24
CA GLY A 46 32.03 -2.02 -6.50
C GLY A 46 32.84 -0.78 -6.84
N SER A 47 32.17 0.35 -7.05
CA SER A 47 32.83 1.66 -7.25
C SER A 47 33.39 2.25 -5.94
N GLY A 48 33.04 1.69 -4.80
CA GLY A 48 33.51 2.13 -3.48
C GLY A 48 34.68 1.30 -2.94
N SER A 49 35.19 1.67 -1.78
CA SER A 49 36.32 1.01 -1.11
C SER A 49 35.98 -0.39 -0.54
N LYS A 50 34.68 -0.69 -0.33
CA LYS A 50 34.23 -1.99 0.18
C LYS A 50 33.47 -2.76 -0.89
N PRO A 51 33.75 -4.08 -1.07
CA PRO A 51 33.03 -4.92 -2.00
C PRO A 51 31.58 -5.13 -1.54
N TYR A 52 30.68 -5.39 -2.48
CA TYR A 52 29.30 -5.73 -2.17
C TYR A 52 29.21 -7.20 -1.78
N GLN A 53 28.59 -7.46 -0.62
CA GLN A 53 28.27 -8.80 -0.16
C GLN A 53 27.01 -9.31 -0.85
N VAL A 54 27.12 -10.39 -1.60
CA VAL A 54 26.02 -11.03 -2.33
C VAL A 54 25.78 -12.43 -1.76
N ARG A 55 24.53 -12.79 -1.54
CA ARG A 55 24.06 -14.09 -1.03
C ARG A 55 22.88 -14.54 -1.85
N VAL A 56 22.85 -15.81 -2.18
CA VAL A 56 21.74 -16.43 -2.90
C VAL A 56 21.46 -17.80 -2.29
N ASP A 57 20.20 -18.12 -2.08
CA ASP A 57 19.68 -19.39 -1.60
C ASP A 57 18.77 -19.96 -2.68
N VAL A 58 19.14 -21.13 -3.19
CA VAL A 58 18.43 -21.83 -4.26
C VAL A 58 17.79 -23.14 -3.76
N SER A 59 17.65 -23.31 -2.46
CA SER A 59 17.05 -24.48 -1.82
C SER A 59 15.55 -24.63 -2.08
N GLN A 60 14.87 -23.52 -2.47
CA GLN A 60 13.44 -23.47 -2.71
C GLN A 60 13.14 -23.08 -4.17
N PRO A 61 11.93 -23.37 -4.68
CA PRO A 61 11.48 -22.88 -5.99
C PRO A 61 11.59 -21.37 -6.16
N GLU A 62 11.36 -20.62 -5.08
CA GLU A 62 11.59 -19.16 -5.04
C GLU A 62 12.98 -18.87 -4.48
N ILE A 63 13.84 -18.34 -5.35
CA ILE A 63 15.22 -17.99 -5.02
C ILE A 63 15.26 -16.89 -3.96
N GLY A 64 15.91 -17.20 -2.85
CA GLY A 64 16.20 -16.20 -1.82
C GLY A 64 17.51 -15.48 -2.11
N PHE A 65 17.54 -14.15 -1.95
CA PHE A 65 18.77 -13.40 -2.16
C PHE A 65 18.89 -12.17 -1.25
N LYS A 66 20.12 -11.75 -1.02
CA LYS A 66 20.45 -10.49 -0.34
C LYS A 66 21.74 -9.91 -0.91
N CYS A 67 21.75 -8.61 -1.17
CA CYS A 67 22.95 -7.89 -1.61
C CYS A 67 23.09 -6.58 -0.80
N SER A 68 24.31 -6.21 -0.44
CA SER A 68 24.60 -4.96 0.29
C SER A 68 24.67 -3.73 -0.62
N CYS A 69 24.44 -3.86 -1.93
CA CYS A 69 24.47 -2.72 -2.85
C CYS A 69 23.23 -1.82 -2.67
N PRO A 70 23.32 -0.52 -2.98
CA PRO A 70 22.22 0.43 -2.86
C PRO A 70 21.18 0.32 -3.97
N SER A 71 21.21 -0.74 -4.79
CA SER A 71 20.28 -0.93 -5.90
C SER A 71 18.86 -1.15 -5.40
N ARG A 72 17.91 -0.46 -6.01
CA ARG A 72 16.46 -0.64 -5.79
C ARG A 72 15.85 -1.71 -6.71
N LYS A 73 16.60 -2.20 -7.72
CA LYS A 73 16.19 -3.28 -8.62
C LYS A 73 16.52 -4.61 -7.97
N LEU A 74 15.55 -5.51 -7.88
CA LEU A 74 15.69 -6.83 -7.24
C LEU A 74 15.14 -7.92 -8.17
N PRO A 75 15.92 -8.98 -8.42
CA PRO A 75 17.33 -9.14 -8.05
C PRO A 75 18.21 -8.09 -8.74
N CYS A 76 19.21 -7.59 -7.99
CA CYS A 76 20.14 -6.61 -8.54
C CYS A 76 21.15 -7.26 -9.49
N LYS A 77 21.86 -6.45 -10.29
CA LYS A 77 22.89 -6.95 -11.22
C LYS A 77 23.97 -7.83 -10.57
N HIS A 78 24.25 -7.62 -9.28
CA HIS A 78 25.25 -8.44 -8.57
C HIS A 78 24.72 -9.83 -8.23
N VAL A 79 23.44 -9.94 -7.86
CA VAL A 79 22.77 -11.25 -7.67
C VAL A 79 22.71 -12.00 -8.99
N LEU A 80 22.25 -11.35 -10.07
CA LEU A 80 22.23 -11.93 -11.41
C LEU A 80 23.64 -12.33 -11.88
N GLY A 81 24.64 -11.46 -11.61
CA GLY A 81 26.03 -11.73 -11.97
C GLY A 81 26.61 -12.97 -11.29
N LEU A 82 26.27 -13.21 -10.02
CA LEU A 82 26.68 -14.41 -9.29
C LEU A 82 26.02 -15.67 -9.87
N LEU A 83 24.72 -15.60 -10.17
CA LEU A 83 23.98 -16.70 -10.79
C LEU A 83 24.52 -17.04 -12.19
N PHE A 84 24.75 -16.02 -13.05
CA PHE A 84 25.37 -16.22 -14.37
C PHE A 84 26.79 -16.79 -14.26
N LEU A 85 27.61 -16.30 -13.32
CA LEU A 85 28.95 -16.83 -13.09
C LEU A 85 28.91 -18.32 -12.72
N ARG A 86 27.96 -18.70 -11.85
CA ARG A 86 27.76 -20.11 -11.46
C ARG A 86 27.31 -20.97 -12.64
N ALA A 87 26.33 -20.49 -13.41
CA ALA A 87 25.80 -21.20 -14.57
C ALA A 87 26.89 -21.44 -15.65
N GLN A 88 27.73 -20.45 -15.90
CA GLN A 88 28.80 -20.53 -16.91
C GLN A 88 30.00 -21.39 -16.46
N ASN A 89 30.22 -21.52 -15.15
CA ASN A 89 31.40 -22.23 -14.64
C ASN A 89 31.27 -23.74 -14.69
N GLY A 90 30.04 -24.28 -14.81
CA GLY A 90 29.76 -25.72 -14.92
C GLY A 90 30.22 -26.57 -13.72
N LYS A 91 30.85 -25.98 -12.71
CA LYS A 91 31.36 -26.61 -11.49
C LYS A 91 30.98 -25.77 -10.28
N PRO A 92 30.82 -26.38 -9.07
CA PRO A 92 30.60 -25.63 -7.83
C PRO A 92 31.69 -24.57 -7.62
N LEU A 93 31.28 -23.41 -7.11
CA LEU A 93 32.21 -22.33 -6.75
C LEU A 93 32.94 -22.72 -5.47
N GLY A 94 34.28 -22.77 -5.51
CA GLY A 94 35.10 -23.04 -4.33
C GLY A 94 35.11 -21.83 -3.39
N GLY A 95 35.25 -22.08 -2.08
CA GLY A 95 35.37 -21.02 -1.07
C GLY A 95 34.90 -21.53 0.29
N GLU A 96 35.54 -21.06 1.35
CA GLU A 96 35.08 -21.32 2.72
C GLU A 96 33.89 -20.39 3.05
N CYS A 97 32.82 -20.97 3.64
CA CYS A 97 31.61 -20.21 3.93
C CYS A 97 31.86 -19.14 5.00
N PRO A 98 31.76 -17.83 4.68
CA PRO A 98 32.00 -16.75 5.64
C PRO A 98 30.92 -16.65 6.71
N ASP A 99 31.24 -16.11 7.89
CA ASP A 99 30.30 -15.94 9.00
C ASP A 99 29.06 -15.13 8.62
N TRP A 100 29.20 -14.08 7.80
CA TRP A 100 28.08 -13.26 7.34
C TRP A 100 27.10 -14.01 6.41
N VAL A 101 27.54 -15.13 5.80
CA VAL A 101 26.66 -16.04 5.02
C VAL A 101 25.98 -17.03 5.97
N ARG A 102 26.76 -17.64 6.92
CA ARG A 102 26.22 -18.55 7.93
C ARG A 102 25.11 -17.90 8.75
N GLU A 103 25.35 -16.70 9.25
CA GLU A 103 24.33 -15.95 10.00
C GLU A 103 23.04 -15.69 9.19
N TRP A 104 23.16 -15.42 7.89
CA TRP A 104 22.01 -15.20 7.03
C TRP A 104 21.27 -16.51 6.74
N ARG A 105 22.00 -17.60 6.49
CA ARG A 105 21.47 -18.96 6.32
C ARG A 105 20.67 -19.37 7.56
N ASP A 106 21.29 -19.32 8.74
CA ASP A 106 20.66 -19.71 10.00
C ASP A 106 19.37 -18.93 10.28
N LYS A 107 19.36 -17.62 9.98
CA LYS A 107 18.16 -16.79 10.11
C LYS A 107 17.06 -17.19 9.13
N ARG A 108 17.42 -17.67 7.96
CA ARG A 108 16.49 -18.07 6.93
C ARG A 108 15.92 -19.47 7.22
N GLU A 109 16.76 -20.42 7.57
CA GLU A 109 16.36 -21.78 7.99
C GLU A 109 15.38 -21.73 9.18
N ARG A 110 15.68 -20.92 10.19
CA ARG A 110 14.77 -20.70 11.34
C ARG A 110 13.43 -20.09 10.95
N ARG A 111 13.37 -19.29 9.90
CA ARG A 111 12.11 -18.74 9.36
C ARG A 111 11.32 -19.81 8.62
N GLN A 112 12.00 -20.69 7.90
CA GLN A 112 11.40 -21.80 7.17
C GLN A 112 10.87 -22.87 8.13
N GLU A 113 11.64 -23.25 9.15
CA GLU A 113 11.20 -24.16 10.20
C GLU A 113 9.98 -23.65 10.97
N SER A 114 9.92 -22.33 11.22
CA SER A 114 8.76 -21.70 11.86
C SER A 114 7.53 -21.60 10.94
N ALA A 115 7.70 -21.68 9.62
CA ALA A 115 6.60 -21.73 8.65
C ALA A 115 6.14 -23.16 8.32
N ALA A 116 7.02 -24.15 8.43
CA ALA A 116 6.71 -25.57 8.21
C ALA A 116 6.21 -26.30 9.48
N GLY A 117 6.40 -25.71 10.67
CA GLY A 117 6.13 -26.32 11.97
C GLY A 117 4.76 -25.97 12.58
N SER A 118 3.73 -25.62 11.81
CA SER A 118 2.38 -25.35 12.33
C SER A 118 1.50 -26.61 12.43
N ASP A 119 2.11 -27.80 12.50
CA ASP A 119 1.35 -29.00 12.92
C ASP A 119 2.15 -29.76 13.99
N ALA A 120 1.53 -29.85 15.19
CA ALA A 120 1.88 -30.59 16.40
C ALA A 120 2.89 -29.99 17.40
N GLY A 121 2.36 -29.67 18.59
CA GLY A 121 2.98 -29.98 19.87
C GLY A 121 3.71 -28.87 20.64
N GLU A 122 3.15 -28.55 21.77
CA GLU A 122 3.69 -27.70 22.86
C GLU A 122 5.19 -27.88 23.13
N GLY A 123 5.90 -26.79 23.11
CA GLY A 123 7.30 -26.72 23.54
C GLY A 123 7.81 -25.27 23.59
N ALA A 124 7.38 -24.50 24.60
CA ALA A 124 7.78 -23.12 24.77
C ALA A 124 9.30 -22.95 24.97
N LYS A 125 10.06 -22.66 23.93
CA LYS A 125 11.37 -21.98 24.05
C LYS A 125 11.17 -20.48 23.87
N LYS A 126 11.24 -19.75 24.98
CA LYS A 126 11.30 -18.28 25.04
C LYS A 126 12.41 -17.76 24.13
N LYS A 127 12.05 -17.33 22.89
CA LYS A 127 12.91 -16.41 22.15
C LYS A 127 12.97 -15.10 22.93
N SER A 128 14.17 -14.63 23.26
CA SER A 128 14.35 -13.27 23.74
C SER A 128 13.79 -12.31 22.69
N LYS A 129 12.56 -11.80 22.93
CA LYS A 129 11.98 -10.71 22.15
C LYS A 129 12.97 -9.54 22.27
N LYS A 130 13.67 -9.19 21.19
CA LYS A 130 14.12 -7.81 21.04
C LYS A 130 12.89 -6.98 21.32
N LYS A 131 12.88 -6.18 22.39
CA LYS A 131 11.78 -5.29 22.75
C LYS A 131 11.45 -4.49 21.48
N SER A 132 10.31 -4.73 20.86
CA SER A 132 9.85 -3.90 19.76
C SER A 132 9.64 -2.51 20.35
N VAL A 133 10.31 -1.52 19.79
CA VAL A 133 10.14 -0.12 20.18
C VAL A 133 8.65 0.20 19.98
N SER A 134 7.99 0.67 21.03
CA SER A 134 6.57 0.99 20.97
C SER A 134 6.28 2.09 19.93
N PHE A 135 5.02 2.19 19.49
CA PHE A 135 4.60 3.26 18.57
C PHE A 135 4.93 4.64 19.17
N ALA A 136 4.64 4.85 20.46
CA ALA A 136 4.94 6.10 21.17
C ALA A 136 6.42 6.43 21.21
N GLU A 137 7.29 5.47 21.55
CA GLU A 137 8.74 5.68 21.56
C GLU A 137 9.30 6.02 20.18
N ARG A 138 8.72 5.44 19.10
CA ARG A 138 9.10 5.79 17.73
C ARG A 138 8.68 7.21 17.36
N VAL A 139 7.48 7.61 17.76
CA VAL A 139 7.00 8.98 17.56
C VAL A 139 7.94 9.97 18.23
N GLU A 140 8.24 9.76 19.52
CA GLU A 140 9.15 10.62 20.29
C GLU A 140 10.54 10.75 19.63
N ALA A 141 11.09 9.65 19.14
CA ALA A 141 12.40 9.65 18.48
C ALA A 141 12.42 10.48 17.18
N HIS A 142 11.28 10.65 16.51
CA HIS A 142 11.19 11.39 15.25
C HIS A 142 10.65 12.83 15.41
N LEU A 143 10.10 13.18 16.57
CA LEU A 143 9.49 14.50 16.82
C LEU A 143 10.34 15.70 16.40
N PRO A 144 11.66 15.75 16.67
CA PRO A 144 12.47 16.90 16.28
C PRO A 144 12.47 17.13 14.76
N LEU A 145 12.70 16.05 13.98
CA LEU A 145 12.70 16.12 12.52
C LEU A 145 11.30 16.42 11.96
N MET A 146 10.26 15.82 12.54
CA MET A 146 8.88 16.10 12.16
C MET A 146 8.50 17.55 12.40
N THR A 147 8.97 18.16 13.51
CA THR A 147 8.74 19.58 13.81
C THR A 147 9.38 20.47 12.74
N GLU A 148 10.62 20.20 12.36
CA GLU A 148 11.31 20.91 11.27
C GLU A 148 10.52 20.81 9.95
N GLY A 149 10.03 19.60 9.60
CA GLY A 149 9.23 19.37 8.41
C GLY A 149 7.88 20.09 8.44
N MET A 150 7.22 20.18 9.61
CA MET A 150 5.97 20.90 9.77
C MET A 150 6.13 22.41 9.63
N ASP A 151 7.20 22.96 10.18
CA ASP A 151 7.50 24.38 10.04
C ASP A 151 7.82 24.73 8.59
N LEU A 152 8.63 23.90 7.92
CA LEU A 152 8.89 24.03 6.49
C LEU A 152 7.60 23.98 5.66
N LEU A 153 6.69 23.03 5.93
CA LEU A 153 5.41 22.94 5.23
C LEU A 153 4.59 24.22 5.42
N SER A 154 4.50 24.71 6.66
CA SER A 154 3.76 25.94 7.00
C SER A 154 4.31 27.17 6.27
N GLU A 155 5.62 27.36 6.27
CA GLU A 155 6.29 28.46 5.52
C GLU A 155 5.99 28.36 4.03
N ARG A 156 6.16 27.19 3.44
CA ARG A 156 5.95 26.97 2.01
C ARG A 156 4.51 27.19 1.58
N MET A 157 3.54 26.80 2.41
CA MET A 157 2.13 27.07 2.13
C MET A 157 1.82 28.57 2.17
N LEU A 158 2.38 29.33 3.13
CA LEU A 158 2.25 30.77 3.18
C LEU A 158 2.86 31.45 1.94
N ASP A 159 4.02 30.99 1.49
CA ASP A 159 4.66 31.47 0.27
C ASP A 159 3.78 31.18 -0.96
N ALA A 160 3.19 30.01 -1.06
CA ALA A 160 2.28 29.65 -2.15
C ALA A 160 1.01 30.53 -2.19
N VAL A 161 0.46 30.88 -1.03
CA VAL A 161 -0.68 31.79 -0.94
C VAL A 161 -0.31 33.22 -1.38
N ARG A 162 0.91 33.69 -1.07
CA ARG A 162 1.38 35.05 -1.41
C ARG A 162 1.85 35.21 -2.85
N HIS A 163 2.49 34.20 -3.37
CA HIS A 163 3.24 34.31 -4.65
C HIS A 163 2.72 33.33 -5.72
N GLY A 164 1.75 32.50 -5.39
CA GLY A 164 1.22 31.44 -6.26
C GLY A 164 2.06 30.16 -6.19
N VAL A 165 1.50 29.09 -6.75
CA VAL A 165 2.14 27.76 -6.86
C VAL A 165 2.94 27.72 -8.16
N THR A 166 4.25 27.46 -8.07
CA THR A 166 5.12 27.31 -9.23
C THR A 166 5.24 25.84 -9.66
N SER A 167 5.61 25.60 -10.90
CA SER A 167 5.85 24.24 -11.40
C SER A 167 6.93 23.54 -10.58
N GLY A 168 6.65 22.32 -10.15
CA GLY A 168 7.57 21.51 -9.35
C GLY A 168 7.62 21.85 -7.85
N TRP A 169 6.94 22.90 -7.41
CA TRP A 169 6.92 23.32 -6.00
C TRP A 169 6.45 22.18 -5.07
N LEU A 170 5.34 21.51 -5.41
CA LEU A 170 4.81 20.37 -4.65
C LEU A 170 5.79 19.20 -4.60
N ARG A 171 6.45 18.92 -5.72
CA ARG A 171 7.44 17.83 -5.85
C ARG A 171 8.67 18.06 -4.98
N ASP A 172 9.20 19.25 -4.98
CA ASP A 172 10.41 19.58 -4.22
C ASP A 172 10.11 19.61 -2.71
N LEU A 173 8.95 20.12 -2.32
CA LEU A 173 8.49 20.06 -0.94
C LEU A 173 8.27 18.61 -0.48
N SER A 174 7.62 17.78 -1.31
CA SER A 174 7.41 16.35 -1.04
C SER A 174 8.72 15.60 -0.73
N LYS A 175 9.78 15.84 -1.50
CA LYS A 175 11.11 15.23 -1.24
C LYS A 175 11.66 15.61 0.13
N ARG A 176 11.58 16.88 0.48
CA ARG A 176 12.10 17.39 1.77
C ARG A 176 11.31 16.85 2.96
N LEU A 177 10.00 16.65 2.81
CA LEU A 177 9.16 16.06 3.86
C LEU A 177 9.48 14.58 4.11
N VAL A 178 9.96 13.84 3.12
CA VAL A 178 10.48 12.48 3.34
C VAL A 178 11.73 12.51 4.24
N ASP A 179 12.64 13.44 4.01
CA ASP A 179 13.87 13.58 4.81
C ASP A 179 13.56 13.96 6.28
N THR A 180 12.48 14.71 6.49
CA THR A 180 12.00 15.10 7.83
C THR A 180 11.01 14.11 8.45
N GLN A 181 11.00 12.86 8.00
CA GLN A 181 10.20 11.76 8.56
C GLN A 181 8.67 11.97 8.50
N LEU A 182 8.20 12.68 7.46
CA LEU A 182 6.78 12.94 7.15
C LEU A 182 6.35 12.29 5.82
N PRO A 183 6.56 10.97 5.63
CA PRO A 183 6.28 10.31 4.35
C PRO A 183 4.78 10.34 3.98
N GLY A 184 3.87 10.40 4.95
CA GLY A 184 2.43 10.55 4.71
C GLY A 184 2.10 11.86 4.04
N LEU A 185 2.65 12.97 4.54
CA LEU A 185 2.50 14.29 3.91
C LEU A 185 3.16 14.34 2.53
N ALA A 186 4.34 13.75 2.38
CA ALA A 186 5.01 13.65 1.09
C ALA A 186 4.14 12.93 0.04
N LEU A 187 3.48 11.84 0.43
CA LEU A 187 2.53 11.12 -0.43
C LEU A 187 1.30 11.99 -0.78
N MET A 188 0.75 12.72 0.20
CA MET A 188 -0.37 13.65 -0.02
C MET A 188 -0.01 14.74 -1.02
N LEU A 189 1.16 15.35 -0.89
CA LEU A 189 1.65 16.37 -1.82
C LEU A 189 1.89 15.81 -3.23
N GLY A 190 2.40 14.59 -3.35
CA GLY A 190 2.58 13.93 -4.63
C GLY A 190 1.25 13.65 -5.36
N LYS A 191 0.20 13.27 -4.62
CA LYS A 191 -1.16 13.13 -5.16
C LYS A 191 -1.70 14.48 -5.62
N LEU A 192 -1.50 15.52 -4.81
CA LEU A 192 -1.95 16.87 -5.10
C LEU A 192 -1.24 17.46 -6.32
N GLU A 193 0.05 17.19 -6.50
CA GLU A 193 0.82 17.59 -7.69
C GLU A 193 0.19 17.04 -8.96
N LYS A 194 -0.13 15.74 -8.96
CA LYS A 194 -0.76 15.09 -10.11
C LYS A 194 -2.13 15.68 -10.43
N GLU A 195 -2.98 15.87 -9.40
CA GLU A 195 -4.29 16.50 -9.57
C GLU A 195 -4.17 17.93 -10.14
N TYR A 196 -3.16 18.69 -9.73
CA TYR A 196 -2.93 20.07 -10.17
C TYR A 196 -2.31 20.16 -11.58
N GLU A 197 -1.44 19.23 -11.97
CA GLU A 197 -0.87 19.18 -13.32
C GLU A 197 -1.91 18.80 -14.38
N ASP A 198 -2.85 17.93 -14.02
CA ASP A 198 -3.92 17.46 -14.91
C ASP A 198 -5.05 18.49 -15.11
N GLY A 199 -5.19 19.50 -14.21
CA GLY A 199 -6.24 20.52 -14.27
C GLY A 199 -5.74 21.90 -13.88
N LYS A 200 -5.88 22.88 -14.78
CA LYS A 200 -5.55 24.30 -14.54
C LYS A 200 -6.79 25.20 -14.55
N ASP A 201 -7.97 24.62 -14.43
CA ASP A 201 -9.24 25.33 -14.35
C ASP A 201 -9.56 25.81 -12.93
N GLU A 202 -10.59 26.63 -12.80
CA GLU A 202 -11.01 27.21 -11.52
C GLU A 202 -11.40 26.14 -10.49
N VAL A 203 -12.01 25.05 -10.92
CA VAL A 203 -12.40 23.90 -10.07
C VAL A 203 -11.17 23.22 -9.48
N SER A 204 -10.12 23.08 -10.26
CA SER A 204 -8.83 22.51 -9.80
C SER A 204 -8.14 23.42 -8.78
N LEU A 205 -8.29 24.75 -8.91
CA LEU A 205 -7.75 25.69 -7.94
C LEU A 205 -8.50 25.64 -6.61
N GLU A 206 -9.83 25.55 -6.62
CA GLU A 206 -10.63 25.38 -5.40
C GLU A 206 -10.28 24.06 -4.67
N ARG A 207 -10.09 22.99 -5.41
CA ARG A 207 -9.63 21.69 -4.85
C ARG A 207 -8.26 21.84 -4.21
N LEU A 208 -7.32 22.50 -4.88
CA LEU A 208 -5.99 22.77 -4.35
C LEU A 208 -6.07 23.55 -3.03
N LEU A 209 -6.84 24.64 -2.97
CA LEU A 209 -7.02 25.43 -1.77
C LEU A 209 -7.65 24.62 -0.62
N THR A 210 -8.66 23.81 -0.92
CA THR A 210 -9.28 22.90 0.06
C THR A 210 -8.27 21.90 0.62
N ARG A 211 -7.42 21.32 -0.23
CA ARG A 211 -6.36 20.40 0.18
C ARG A 211 -5.29 21.08 1.02
N MET A 212 -4.86 22.28 0.61
CA MET A 212 -3.93 23.10 1.40
C MET A 212 -4.49 23.46 2.77
N GLY A 213 -5.78 23.80 2.86
CA GLY A 213 -6.47 24.04 4.13
C GLY A 213 -6.42 22.82 5.05
N ARG A 214 -6.62 21.61 4.52
CA ARG A 214 -6.48 20.37 5.29
C ARG A 214 -5.05 20.12 5.76
N LEU A 215 -4.04 20.43 4.93
CA LEU A 215 -2.64 20.35 5.34
C LEU A 215 -2.32 21.35 6.47
N GLN A 216 -2.89 22.56 6.41
CA GLN A 216 -2.74 23.52 7.50
C GLN A 216 -3.39 23.03 8.79
N LEU A 217 -4.56 22.40 8.72
CA LEU A 217 -5.18 21.79 9.90
C LEU A 217 -4.29 20.67 10.51
N LEU A 218 -3.57 19.88 9.69
CA LEU A 218 -2.60 18.92 10.19
C LEU A 218 -1.42 19.60 10.91
N VAL A 219 -0.93 20.72 10.39
CA VAL A 219 0.12 21.52 11.05
C VAL A 219 -0.37 22.01 12.42
N GLU A 220 -1.59 22.58 12.49
CA GLU A 220 -2.15 23.07 13.75
C GLU A 220 -2.42 21.93 14.75
N ALA A 221 -2.92 20.78 14.29
CA ALA A 221 -3.10 19.60 15.13
C ALA A 221 -1.76 19.07 15.66
N PHE A 222 -0.71 19.07 14.83
CA PHE A 222 0.62 18.67 15.26
C PHE A 222 1.20 19.62 16.32
N ARG A 223 1.03 20.92 16.14
CA ARG A 223 1.41 21.94 17.15
C ARG A 223 0.65 21.79 18.45
N GLY A 224 -0.65 21.44 18.36
CA GLY A 224 -1.52 21.21 19.50
C GLY A 224 -1.57 19.78 20.03
N ARG A 225 -0.68 18.87 19.58
CA ARG A 225 -0.75 17.42 19.81
C ARG A 225 -0.83 17.00 21.28
N ASP A 226 -0.28 17.78 22.19
CA ASP A 226 -0.27 17.47 23.62
C ASP A 226 -1.67 17.60 24.26
N ARG A 227 -2.59 18.27 23.58
CA ARG A 227 -4.00 18.42 24.00
C ARG A 227 -4.92 17.34 23.44
N LEU A 228 -4.41 16.55 22.50
CA LEU A 228 -5.16 15.44 21.86
C LEU A 228 -5.20 14.22 22.77
N SER A 229 -6.30 13.48 22.75
CA SER A 229 -6.38 12.14 23.35
C SER A 229 -5.40 11.18 22.67
N GLU A 230 -5.15 10.02 23.26
CA GLU A 230 -4.25 9.01 22.72
C GLU A 230 -4.73 8.52 21.33
N ALA A 231 -6.03 8.30 21.15
CA ALA A 231 -6.62 7.88 19.88
C ALA A 231 -6.49 8.96 18.80
N GLU A 232 -6.72 10.24 19.12
CA GLU A 232 -6.54 11.35 18.20
C GLU A 232 -5.08 11.56 17.81
N ARG A 233 -4.15 11.42 18.77
CA ARG A 233 -2.71 11.45 18.48
C ARG A 233 -2.30 10.32 17.56
N TYR A 234 -2.85 9.14 17.76
CA TYR A 234 -2.60 8.01 16.86
C TYR A 234 -3.05 8.34 15.43
N ASP A 235 -4.27 8.83 15.26
CA ASP A 235 -4.81 9.24 13.96
C ASP A 235 -3.95 10.31 13.28
N LEU A 236 -3.51 11.32 14.05
CA LEU A 236 -2.62 12.36 13.56
C LEU A 236 -1.29 11.78 13.06
N PHE A 237 -0.58 11.01 13.88
CA PHE A 237 0.72 10.45 13.49
C PHE A 237 0.61 9.42 12.36
N LEU A 238 -0.48 8.66 12.29
CA LEU A 238 -0.77 7.79 11.15
C LEU A 238 -0.94 8.59 9.86
N ALA A 239 -1.65 9.73 9.90
CA ALA A 239 -1.80 10.62 8.75
C ALA A 239 -0.47 11.23 8.31
N LEU A 240 0.45 11.48 9.24
CA LEU A 240 1.80 11.95 8.96
C LEU A 240 2.74 10.86 8.39
N GLY A 241 2.29 9.60 8.41
CA GLY A 241 3.03 8.47 7.83
C GLY A 241 3.73 7.58 8.84
N MET A 242 3.54 7.79 10.14
CA MET A 242 3.97 6.84 11.16
C MET A 242 3.09 5.59 11.11
N THR A 243 3.68 4.42 11.22
CA THR A 243 2.94 3.15 11.15
C THR A 243 3.18 2.30 12.39
N MET A 244 2.16 1.58 12.83
CA MET A 244 2.29 0.53 13.83
C MET A 244 2.72 -0.79 13.18
N ASP A 245 3.56 -1.57 13.86
CA ASP A 245 3.95 -2.88 13.36
C ASP A 245 2.76 -3.83 13.33
N LYS A 246 2.70 -4.70 12.32
CA LYS A 246 1.58 -5.64 12.15
C LYS A 246 1.42 -6.55 13.37
N ASP A 247 2.51 -7.06 13.91
CA ASP A 247 2.47 -7.92 15.10
C ASP A 247 1.88 -7.20 16.32
N GLN A 248 2.16 -5.90 16.47
CA GLN A 248 1.59 -5.08 17.52
C GLN A 248 0.10 -4.86 17.31
N VAL A 249 -0.36 -4.57 16.09
CA VAL A 249 -1.79 -4.45 15.77
C VAL A 249 -2.54 -5.76 16.04
N LEU A 250 -1.95 -6.90 15.66
CA LEU A 250 -2.54 -8.21 15.91
C LEU A 250 -2.59 -8.56 17.42
N ALA A 251 -1.68 -8.02 18.24
CA ALA A 251 -1.65 -8.24 19.67
C ALA A 251 -2.59 -7.31 20.45
N GLU A 252 -2.68 -6.04 20.07
CA GLU A 252 -3.30 -4.96 20.85
C GLU A 252 -4.58 -4.41 20.20
N GLY A 253 -4.77 -4.65 18.88
CA GLY A 253 -5.89 -4.13 18.12
C GLY A 253 -7.25 -4.71 18.52
N VAL A 254 -8.30 -3.92 18.36
CA VAL A 254 -9.67 -4.40 18.58
C VAL A 254 -10.03 -5.44 17.53
N ARG A 255 -10.36 -6.63 17.98
CA ARG A 255 -10.71 -7.76 17.11
C ARG A 255 -12.20 -7.87 16.90
N VAL A 256 -12.61 -8.12 15.67
CA VAL A 256 -14.01 -8.36 15.30
C VAL A 256 -14.09 -9.62 14.45
N ALA A 257 -14.74 -10.63 14.99
CA ALA A 257 -15.01 -11.87 14.29
C ALA A 257 -16.33 -11.77 13.51
N GLY A 258 -16.44 -12.51 12.41
CA GLY A 258 -17.67 -12.54 11.63
C GLY A 258 -17.50 -13.07 10.21
N THR A 259 -18.59 -12.95 9.45
CA THR A 259 -18.58 -13.17 8.00
C THR A 259 -18.30 -11.86 7.30
N TRP A 260 -17.19 -11.78 6.58
CA TRP A 260 -16.70 -10.60 5.91
C TRP A 260 -16.85 -10.73 4.40
N ARG A 261 -17.43 -9.76 3.74
CA ARG A 261 -17.61 -9.70 2.30
C ARG A 261 -16.76 -8.60 1.70
N VAL A 262 -16.09 -8.87 0.60
CA VAL A 262 -15.36 -7.84 -0.15
C VAL A 262 -16.38 -6.97 -0.88
N LEU A 263 -16.59 -5.77 -0.36
CA LEU A 263 -17.51 -4.78 -0.91
C LEU A 263 -16.95 -4.16 -2.20
N GLY A 264 -15.64 -3.95 -2.25
CA GLY A 264 -14.95 -3.38 -3.39
C GLY A 264 -13.45 -3.38 -3.20
N VAL A 265 -12.72 -3.33 -4.31
CA VAL A 265 -11.26 -3.22 -4.35
C VAL A 265 -10.90 -1.97 -5.13
N ALA A 266 -10.00 -1.16 -4.59
CA ALA A 266 -9.43 -0.01 -5.26
C ALA A 266 -7.92 -0.22 -5.44
N MET A 267 -7.39 0.20 -6.59
CA MET A 267 -5.95 0.22 -6.85
C MET A 267 -5.55 1.60 -7.34
N GLU A 268 -4.46 2.10 -6.81
CA GLU A 268 -3.86 3.37 -7.24
C GLU A 268 -2.35 3.19 -7.42
N GLU A 269 -1.78 3.93 -8.36
CA GLU A 269 -0.35 3.91 -8.65
C GLU A 269 0.28 5.25 -8.29
N PHE A 270 1.39 5.19 -7.57
CA PHE A 270 2.18 6.34 -7.14
C PHE A 270 3.65 6.13 -7.53
N GLY A 271 4.03 6.59 -8.69
CA GLY A 271 5.37 6.40 -9.21
C GLY A 271 5.71 4.92 -9.35
N ARG A 272 6.55 4.37 -8.47
CA ARG A 272 6.95 2.95 -8.48
C ARG A 272 6.20 2.08 -7.47
N LEU A 273 5.28 2.64 -6.76
CA LEU A 273 4.51 1.97 -5.72
C LEU A 273 3.06 1.84 -6.16
N ARG A 274 2.45 0.71 -5.89
CA ARG A 274 1.02 0.47 -6.03
C ARG A 274 0.39 0.33 -4.66
N GLU A 275 -0.76 0.94 -4.48
CA GLU A 275 -1.62 0.78 -3.33
C GLU A 275 -2.82 -0.09 -3.72
N ARG A 276 -3.14 -1.07 -2.88
CA ARG A 276 -4.40 -1.81 -2.95
C ARG A 276 -5.19 -1.54 -1.68
N ARG A 277 -6.44 -1.12 -1.86
CA ARG A 277 -7.42 -0.98 -0.78
C ARG A 277 -8.54 -1.99 -1.00
N VAL A 278 -8.73 -2.87 -0.03
CA VAL A 278 -9.81 -3.87 -0.02
C VAL A 278 -10.78 -3.50 1.09
N TRP A 279 -12.00 -3.19 0.71
CA TRP A 279 -13.06 -2.87 1.65
C TRP A 279 -13.86 -4.12 1.98
N LEU A 280 -13.92 -4.43 3.26
CA LEU A 280 -14.71 -5.52 3.81
C LEU A 280 -15.94 -4.95 4.53
N GLY A 281 -17.04 -5.69 4.50
CA GLY A 281 -18.24 -5.42 5.30
C GLY A 281 -18.77 -6.69 5.96
N ASN A 282 -19.19 -6.61 7.21
CA ASN A 282 -19.81 -7.72 7.93
C ASN A 282 -21.34 -7.57 8.05
N ASP A 283 -21.99 -8.56 8.66
CA ASP A 283 -23.46 -8.56 8.83
C ASP A 283 -23.98 -7.49 9.78
N GLU A 284 -23.12 -6.98 10.68
CA GLU A 284 -23.44 -5.91 11.63
C GLU A 284 -23.30 -4.51 11.02
N GLY A 285 -22.88 -4.43 9.73
CA GLY A 285 -22.64 -3.18 9.03
C GLY A 285 -21.31 -2.51 9.41
N THR A 286 -20.41 -3.24 10.08
CA THR A 286 -19.04 -2.79 10.33
C THR A 286 -18.26 -2.91 9.02
N THR A 287 -17.49 -1.86 8.68
CA THR A 287 -16.58 -1.86 7.53
C THR A 287 -15.12 -1.92 7.99
N ALA A 288 -14.29 -2.63 7.24
CA ALA A 288 -12.85 -2.71 7.48
C ALA A 288 -12.07 -2.47 6.19
N LEU A 289 -10.96 -1.74 6.28
CA LEU A 289 -10.05 -1.45 5.17
C LEU A 289 -8.75 -2.24 5.33
N LEU A 290 -8.51 -3.18 4.44
CA LEU A 290 -7.19 -3.78 4.27
C LEU A 290 -6.42 -2.93 3.25
N GLN A 291 -5.27 -2.40 3.66
CA GLN A 291 -4.46 -1.51 2.84
C GLN A 291 -3.05 -2.06 2.69
N ASP A 292 -2.70 -2.40 1.47
CA ASP A 292 -1.41 -2.96 1.09
C ASP A 292 -0.67 -2.06 0.11
N TYR A 293 0.65 -2.09 0.19
CA TYR A 293 1.54 -1.42 -0.74
C TYR A 293 2.50 -2.43 -1.34
N ALA A 294 2.70 -2.37 -2.65
CA ALA A 294 3.65 -3.20 -3.37
C ALA A 294 4.39 -2.42 -4.45
N PRO A 295 5.67 -2.72 -4.73
CA PRO A 295 6.33 -2.24 -5.93
C PRO A 295 5.57 -2.65 -7.20
N GLN A 296 5.65 -1.87 -8.28
CA GLN A 296 4.88 -2.10 -9.52
C GLN A 296 4.94 -3.54 -10.05
N LYS A 297 6.09 -4.22 -9.90
CA LYS A 297 6.31 -5.58 -10.43
C LYS A 297 6.09 -6.71 -9.41
N MET A 298 5.66 -6.40 -8.21
CA MET A 298 5.37 -7.40 -7.17
C MET A 298 3.88 -7.54 -6.96
N GLY A 299 3.42 -8.79 -6.73
CA GLY A 299 2.04 -9.07 -6.34
C GLY A 299 1.72 -8.55 -4.94
N PHE A 300 0.42 -8.43 -4.64
CA PHE A 300 -0.05 -8.16 -3.30
C PHE A 300 -0.23 -9.46 -2.51
N PRO A 301 -0.07 -9.44 -1.18
CA PRO A 301 -0.36 -10.61 -0.36
C PRO A 301 -1.86 -10.95 -0.42
N GLY A 302 -2.18 -12.22 -0.67
CA GLY A 302 -3.56 -12.71 -0.75
C GLY A 302 -4.34 -12.18 -1.97
N SER A 303 -5.34 -12.93 -2.38
CA SER A 303 -6.26 -12.56 -3.45
C SER A 303 -7.60 -12.11 -2.85
N PHE A 304 -8.09 -10.96 -3.26
CA PHE A 304 -9.38 -10.41 -2.86
C PHE A 304 -10.08 -9.85 -4.08
N ASN A 305 -11.26 -10.41 -4.41
CA ASN A 305 -12.09 -9.91 -5.49
C ASN A 305 -13.40 -9.38 -4.93
N ALA A 306 -13.97 -8.36 -5.56
CA ALA A 306 -15.26 -7.83 -5.13
C ALA A 306 -16.34 -8.92 -5.19
N GLY A 307 -16.98 -9.19 -4.06
CA GLY A 307 -17.95 -10.26 -3.89
C GLY A 307 -17.42 -11.52 -3.19
N ASP A 308 -16.10 -11.66 -3.03
CA ASP A 308 -15.54 -12.73 -2.20
C ASP A 308 -16.07 -12.64 -0.77
N THR A 309 -16.26 -13.78 -0.14
CA THR A 309 -16.70 -13.88 1.25
C THR A 309 -15.68 -14.69 2.04
N PHE A 310 -15.46 -14.27 3.28
CA PHE A 310 -14.54 -14.89 4.23
C PHE A 310 -15.19 -15.01 5.60
N ILE A 311 -14.86 -16.06 6.33
CA ILE A 311 -15.19 -16.22 7.75
C ILE A 311 -13.89 -16.08 8.53
N GLY A 312 -13.90 -15.26 9.56
CA GLY A 312 -12.72 -15.05 10.39
C GLY A 312 -12.77 -13.77 11.18
N GLU A 313 -11.60 -13.36 11.63
CA GLU A 313 -11.44 -12.21 12.50
C GLU A 313 -10.54 -11.18 11.83
N VAL A 314 -10.88 -9.90 11.99
CA VAL A 314 -10.00 -8.77 11.63
C VAL A 314 -9.58 -8.04 12.89
N ALA A 315 -8.33 -7.55 12.92
CA ALA A 315 -7.80 -6.73 13.98
C ALA A 315 -7.68 -5.27 13.47
N PHE A 316 -8.39 -4.35 14.10
CA PHE A 316 -8.35 -2.94 13.73
C PHE A 316 -7.12 -2.24 14.31
N TYR A 317 -6.54 -1.36 13.52
CA TYR A 317 -5.59 -0.37 14.02
C TYR A 317 -6.26 0.53 15.06
N PRO A 318 -5.53 0.99 16.09
CA PRO A 318 -6.07 1.97 17.01
C PRO A 318 -6.40 3.28 16.29
N GLY A 319 -7.19 4.12 16.91
CA GLY A 319 -7.64 5.40 16.39
C GLY A 319 -9.07 5.69 16.80
N THR A 320 -9.55 6.88 16.47
CA THR A 320 -10.90 7.34 16.81
C THR A 320 -11.97 6.67 15.95
N VAL A 321 -11.62 6.29 14.72
CA VAL A 321 -12.50 5.57 13.79
C VAL A 321 -11.88 4.20 13.44
N ARG A 322 -12.64 3.13 13.68
CA ARG A 322 -12.26 1.78 13.26
C ARG A 322 -12.44 1.64 11.76
N GLN A 323 -11.34 1.78 11.04
CA GLN A 323 -11.36 1.66 9.58
C GLN A 323 -10.27 0.72 9.08
N ARG A 324 -9.00 1.06 9.30
CA ARG A 324 -7.88 0.22 8.87
C ARG A 324 -7.75 -1.02 9.73
N ALA A 325 -7.58 -2.17 9.09
CA ALA A 325 -7.50 -3.46 9.77
C ALA A 325 -6.49 -4.41 9.11
N LEU A 326 -6.18 -5.48 9.81
CA LEU A 326 -5.44 -6.65 9.33
C LEU A 326 -6.31 -7.89 9.46
N THR A 327 -6.17 -8.85 8.56
CA THR A 327 -6.73 -10.19 8.73
C THR A 327 -5.89 -11.00 9.72
N THR A 328 -6.54 -11.82 10.54
CA THR A 328 -5.85 -12.80 11.37
C THR A 328 -5.59 -14.10 10.61
N GLU A 329 -4.85 -15.04 11.21
CA GLU A 329 -4.54 -16.34 10.61
C GLU A 329 -5.80 -17.19 10.31
N ASN A 330 -6.90 -16.96 11.04
CA ASN A 330 -8.16 -17.68 10.90
C ASN A 330 -9.10 -17.10 9.84
N PHE A 331 -8.62 -16.27 8.93
CA PHE A 331 -9.42 -15.63 7.90
C PHE A 331 -9.49 -16.51 6.65
N THR A 332 -10.58 -17.28 6.51
CA THR A 332 -10.73 -18.33 5.50
C THR A 332 -11.84 -18.02 4.48
N PRO A 333 -11.69 -18.39 3.20
CA PRO A 333 -12.72 -18.24 2.19
C PRO A 333 -14.02 -18.98 2.58
N ALA A 334 -15.17 -18.39 2.24
CA ALA A 334 -16.49 -18.95 2.45
C ALA A 334 -17.34 -18.81 1.17
N PRO A 335 -18.50 -19.52 1.07
CA PRO A 335 -19.41 -19.34 -0.06
C PRO A 335 -19.82 -17.89 -0.24
N ALA A 336 -19.85 -17.43 -1.50
CA ALA A 336 -20.20 -16.06 -1.84
C ALA A 336 -21.61 -15.72 -1.31
N ALA A 337 -21.73 -14.55 -0.69
CA ALA A 337 -22.97 -14.01 -0.18
C ALA A 337 -23.03 -12.50 -0.42
N ASP A 338 -24.21 -11.99 -0.73
CA ASP A 338 -24.40 -10.56 -0.88
C ASP A 338 -24.27 -9.83 0.48
N PRO A 339 -23.69 -8.63 0.48
CA PRO A 339 -23.63 -7.81 1.67
C PRO A 339 -25.05 -7.34 2.07
N PRO A 340 -25.30 -7.12 3.37
CA PRO A 340 -26.57 -6.59 3.82
C PRO A 340 -26.88 -5.24 3.17
N ILE A 341 -28.15 -4.96 2.98
CA ILE A 341 -28.60 -3.66 2.45
C ILE A 341 -28.52 -2.65 3.61
N VAL A 342 -27.80 -1.56 3.35
CA VAL A 342 -27.75 -0.41 4.27
C VAL A 342 -28.54 0.71 3.61
N GLU A 343 -29.49 1.30 4.33
CA GLU A 343 -30.21 2.49 3.84
C GLU A 343 -29.24 3.63 3.52
N THR A 344 -29.44 4.27 2.38
CA THR A 344 -28.56 5.36 1.91
C THR A 344 -28.46 6.49 2.94
N ALA A 345 -29.58 6.88 3.57
CA ALA A 345 -29.58 7.92 4.61
C ALA A 345 -28.67 7.57 5.79
N LEU A 346 -28.78 6.34 6.29
CA LEU A 346 -27.95 5.84 7.39
C LEU A 346 -26.46 5.74 6.98
N ALA A 347 -26.16 5.30 5.75
CA ALA A 347 -24.80 5.22 5.25
C ALA A 347 -24.15 6.61 5.18
N VAL A 348 -24.88 7.61 4.67
CA VAL A 348 -24.42 9.00 4.60
C VAL A 348 -24.24 9.61 6.00
N GLN A 349 -25.14 9.32 6.93
CA GLN A 349 -25.02 9.78 8.30
C GLN A 349 -23.75 9.19 8.95
N ARG A 350 -23.55 7.89 8.90
CA ARG A 350 -22.34 7.22 9.42
C ARG A 350 -21.05 7.78 8.82
N MET A 351 -21.04 8.02 7.53
CA MET A 351 -19.89 8.63 6.85
C MET A 351 -19.59 10.02 7.43
N ARG A 352 -20.62 10.87 7.61
CA ARG A 352 -20.46 12.22 8.20
C ARG A 352 -19.93 12.18 9.63
N GLU A 353 -20.43 11.26 10.45
CA GLU A 353 -19.95 11.04 11.81
C GLU A 353 -18.47 10.62 11.81
N GLN A 354 -18.08 9.69 10.93
CA GLN A 354 -16.68 9.30 10.78
C GLN A 354 -15.79 10.47 10.31
N MET A 355 -16.28 11.28 9.37
CA MET A 355 -15.56 12.47 8.91
C MET A 355 -15.36 13.51 10.01
N ALA A 356 -16.37 13.71 10.86
CA ALA A 356 -16.30 14.63 12.00
C ALA A 356 -15.35 14.10 13.09
N THR A 357 -15.32 12.79 13.30
CA THR A 357 -14.49 12.14 14.33
C THR A 357 -13.01 12.06 13.92
N ASN A 358 -12.73 11.72 12.66
CA ASN A 358 -11.36 11.65 12.12
C ASN A 358 -11.27 12.40 10.79
N PRO A 359 -10.92 13.70 10.82
CA PRO A 359 -10.82 14.53 9.62
C PRO A 359 -9.60 14.19 8.74
N TRP A 360 -8.68 13.36 9.22
CA TRP A 360 -7.47 12.97 8.51
C TRP A 360 -7.67 11.82 7.52
N LEU A 361 -8.80 11.10 7.59
CA LEU A 361 -9.15 10.09 6.61
C LEU A 361 -9.37 10.71 5.23
N TRP A 362 -8.83 10.07 4.19
CA TRP A 362 -8.92 10.55 2.81
C TRP A 362 -9.95 9.79 1.98
N ARG A 363 -10.44 8.68 2.50
CA ARG A 363 -11.41 7.80 1.86
C ARG A 363 -12.37 7.29 2.92
N TRP A 364 -13.64 7.41 2.63
CA TRP A 364 -14.71 6.89 3.49
C TRP A 364 -15.52 5.88 2.71
N PRO A 365 -15.81 4.69 3.28
CA PRO A 365 -16.66 3.71 2.64
C PRO A 365 -18.10 4.25 2.59
N LEU A 366 -18.72 4.13 1.43
CA LEU A 366 -20.10 4.55 1.26
C LEU A 366 -20.86 3.50 0.47
N GLN A 367 -21.85 2.88 1.12
CA GLN A 367 -22.77 1.93 0.54
C GLN A 367 -24.11 2.62 0.30
N LEU A 368 -24.56 2.62 -0.94
CA LEU A 368 -25.79 3.26 -1.37
C LEU A 368 -26.77 2.18 -1.84
N SER A 369 -28.03 2.20 -1.34
CA SER A 369 -29.01 1.14 -1.61
C SER A 369 -29.80 1.41 -2.89
N ALA A 370 -30.47 2.44 -3.10
CA ALA A 370 -31.35 2.67 -4.23
C ALA A 370 -31.03 4.00 -4.91
N VAL A 371 -29.98 4.02 -5.72
CA VAL A 371 -29.53 5.25 -6.38
C VAL A 371 -29.62 5.16 -7.89
N ARG A 372 -29.71 6.29 -8.55
CA ARG A 372 -29.61 6.41 -10.01
C ARG A 372 -28.30 7.09 -10.37
N LEU A 373 -27.64 6.57 -11.38
CA LEU A 373 -26.45 7.20 -11.96
C LEU A 373 -26.92 8.08 -13.11
N HIS A 374 -26.80 9.36 -12.94
CA HIS A 374 -27.31 10.37 -13.85
C HIS A 374 -26.18 11.11 -14.54
N CYS A 375 -26.38 11.41 -15.82
CA CYS A 375 -25.50 12.31 -16.56
C CYS A 375 -26.20 13.67 -16.63
N ASN A 376 -25.59 14.70 -16.02
CA ASN A 376 -26.16 16.04 -16.04
C ASN A 376 -26.04 16.69 -17.45
N ARG A 377 -26.60 17.89 -17.62
CA ARG A 377 -26.60 18.61 -18.91
C ARG A 377 -25.19 18.96 -19.42
N GLU A 378 -24.22 19.03 -18.53
CA GLU A 378 -22.81 19.31 -18.84
C GLU A 378 -22.01 18.05 -19.18
N GLY A 379 -22.65 16.87 -19.11
CA GLY A 379 -22.00 15.58 -19.36
C GLY A 379 -21.27 15.00 -18.16
N HIS A 380 -21.41 15.58 -16.96
CA HIS A 380 -20.84 15.05 -15.73
C HIS A 380 -21.78 13.99 -15.15
N LEU A 381 -21.16 12.92 -14.60
CA LEU A 381 -21.91 11.89 -13.91
C LEU A 381 -22.09 12.23 -12.43
N GLU A 382 -23.27 11.96 -11.96
CA GLU A 382 -23.72 12.18 -10.60
C GLU A 382 -24.48 10.96 -10.08
N VAL A 383 -24.41 10.74 -8.79
CA VAL A 383 -25.27 9.80 -8.09
C VAL A 383 -26.47 10.57 -7.56
N LEU A 384 -27.64 10.28 -8.06
CA LEU A 384 -28.90 10.84 -7.58
C LEU A 384 -29.41 9.95 -6.43
N LEU A 385 -29.48 10.54 -5.24
CA LEU A 385 -30.06 9.91 -4.05
C LEU A 385 -31.59 9.99 -4.06
N GLU A 386 -32.23 9.13 -3.24
CA GLU A 386 -33.71 9.09 -3.11
C GLU A 386 -34.31 10.41 -2.64
N ASP A 387 -33.59 11.18 -1.82
CA ASP A 387 -34.00 12.49 -1.32
C ASP A 387 -33.72 13.65 -2.27
N GLY A 388 -33.28 13.35 -3.50
CA GLY A 388 -33.00 14.32 -4.55
C GLY A 388 -31.62 14.97 -4.45
N ARG A 389 -30.81 14.66 -3.43
CA ARG A 389 -29.42 15.12 -3.36
C ARG A 389 -28.56 14.44 -4.42
N GLN A 390 -27.57 15.15 -4.90
CA GLN A 390 -26.63 14.68 -5.90
C GLN A 390 -25.24 14.59 -5.28
N LEU A 391 -24.52 13.48 -5.58
CA LEU A 391 -23.13 13.32 -5.24
C LEU A 391 -22.33 13.31 -6.55
N PRO A 392 -21.35 14.19 -6.73
CA PRO A 392 -20.45 14.16 -7.87
C PRO A 392 -19.76 12.80 -7.96
N LEU A 393 -19.72 12.22 -9.15
CA LEU A 393 -19.13 10.91 -9.38
C LEU A 393 -17.77 11.08 -10.04
N PHE A 394 -16.74 10.55 -9.38
CA PHE A 394 -15.39 10.56 -9.93
C PHE A 394 -15.24 9.53 -11.05
N VAL A 395 -14.98 9.98 -12.25
CA VAL A 395 -14.79 9.15 -13.44
C VAL A 395 -13.43 9.39 -14.05
N SER A 396 -12.37 8.88 -13.40
CA SER A 396 -11.01 8.96 -13.96
C SER A 396 -10.76 8.05 -15.16
N CYS A 397 -11.67 7.11 -15.42
CA CYS A 397 -11.50 6.06 -16.44
C CYS A 397 -12.16 6.37 -17.78
N GLY A 398 -12.48 7.64 -18.04
CA GLY A 398 -12.97 8.11 -19.32
C GLY A 398 -14.46 7.87 -19.61
N LYS A 399 -14.93 8.40 -20.74
CA LYS A 399 -16.32 8.43 -21.16
C LYS A 399 -17.01 7.04 -21.20
N ARG A 400 -16.26 5.97 -21.52
CA ARG A 400 -16.80 4.61 -21.61
C ARG A 400 -17.37 4.11 -20.30
N MET A 401 -16.66 4.28 -19.17
CA MET A 401 -17.14 3.87 -17.85
C MET A 401 -18.37 4.67 -17.45
N ALA A 402 -18.37 5.97 -17.72
CA ALA A 402 -19.49 6.85 -17.46
C ALA A 402 -20.78 6.33 -18.12
N TRP A 403 -20.72 6.02 -19.41
CA TRP A 403 -21.86 5.47 -20.15
C TRP A 403 -22.27 4.09 -19.66
N THR A 404 -21.32 3.22 -19.30
CA THR A 404 -21.62 1.90 -18.73
C THR A 404 -22.41 2.03 -17.43
N LEU A 405 -21.97 2.86 -16.50
CA LEU A 405 -22.65 3.09 -15.24
C LEU A 405 -24.03 3.71 -15.42
N HIS A 406 -24.15 4.68 -16.33
CA HIS A 406 -25.44 5.28 -16.68
C HIS A 406 -26.40 4.22 -17.23
N ALA A 407 -25.95 3.40 -18.17
CA ALA A 407 -26.77 2.34 -18.78
C ALA A 407 -27.26 1.30 -17.77
N ILE A 408 -26.44 0.92 -16.80
CA ILE A 408 -26.82 -0.03 -15.73
C ILE A 408 -28.00 0.50 -14.90
N SER A 409 -28.06 1.82 -14.66
CA SER A 409 -29.07 2.44 -13.79
C SER A 409 -30.29 3.00 -14.51
N LEU A 410 -30.33 2.97 -15.86
CA LEU A 410 -31.44 3.56 -16.65
C LEU A 410 -32.80 2.97 -16.32
N ALA A 411 -32.88 1.65 -16.18
CA ALA A 411 -34.15 0.94 -16.04
C ALA A 411 -34.69 0.90 -14.61
N ALA A 412 -33.80 0.92 -13.59
CA ALA A 412 -34.18 0.86 -12.18
C ALA A 412 -33.05 1.41 -11.29
N PRO A 413 -33.36 1.82 -10.05
CA PRO A 413 -32.32 2.13 -9.06
C PRO A 413 -31.39 0.96 -8.84
N VAL A 414 -30.12 1.25 -8.53
CA VAL A 414 -29.06 0.28 -8.33
C VAL A 414 -28.47 0.41 -6.93
N ARG A 415 -27.86 -0.66 -6.44
CA ARG A 415 -27.00 -0.64 -5.27
C ARG A 415 -25.57 -0.27 -5.72
N CYS A 416 -24.89 0.52 -4.93
CA CYS A 416 -23.53 0.94 -5.25
C CYS A 416 -22.67 0.95 -4.00
N PHE A 417 -21.44 0.48 -4.09
CA PHE A 417 -20.40 0.65 -3.09
C PHE A 417 -19.22 1.40 -3.71
N GLY A 418 -18.67 2.31 -2.93
CA GLY A 418 -17.49 3.07 -3.35
C GLY A 418 -16.86 3.85 -2.21
N GLU A 419 -15.90 4.67 -2.59
CA GLU A 419 -15.17 5.56 -1.70
C GLU A 419 -15.65 7.00 -1.89
N TRP A 420 -15.99 7.67 -0.79
CA TRP A 420 -16.16 9.12 -0.79
C TRP A 420 -14.82 9.80 -0.50
N THR A 421 -14.44 10.79 -1.28
CA THR A 421 -13.16 11.49 -1.17
C THR A 421 -13.22 12.80 -0.39
N GLY A 422 -14.42 13.19 0.05
CA GLY A 422 -14.73 14.50 0.59
C GLY A 422 -15.38 15.44 -0.44
N SER A 423 -15.18 15.20 -1.73
CA SER A 423 -15.77 15.98 -2.83
C SER A 423 -16.47 15.13 -3.89
N GLU A 424 -16.06 13.87 -4.07
CA GLU A 424 -16.52 13.00 -5.14
C GLU A 424 -16.71 11.57 -4.65
N PHE A 425 -17.65 10.86 -5.26
CA PHE A 425 -17.88 9.44 -5.02
C PHE A 425 -17.15 8.59 -6.07
N TRP A 426 -16.34 7.66 -5.59
CA TRP A 426 -15.59 6.68 -6.39
C TRP A 426 -16.29 5.33 -6.40
N PRO A 427 -17.09 4.98 -7.41
CA PRO A 427 -17.75 3.68 -7.46
C PRO A 427 -16.72 2.58 -7.65
N LEU A 428 -16.80 1.55 -6.83
CA LEU A 428 -15.97 0.34 -6.90
C LEU A 428 -16.78 -0.88 -7.33
N ARG A 429 -18.05 -0.95 -6.93
CA ARG A 429 -18.98 -2.00 -7.32
C ARG A 429 -20.37 -1.43 -7.46
N VAL A 430 -21.05 -1.79 -8.56
CA VAL A 430 -22.45 -1.46 -8.80
C VAL A 430 -23.17 -2.74 -9.16
N TRP A 431 -24.30 -3.01 -8.52
CA TRP A 431 -25.09 -4.20 -8.81
C TRP A 431 -26.57 -3.93 -8.76
N ARG A 432 -27.26 -4.69 -9.54
CA ARG A 432 -28.69 -4.67 -9.70
C ARG A 432 -29.22 -6.08 -9.56
N GLU A 433 -30.37 -6.24 -8.94
CA GLU A 433 -31.01 -7.53 -8.79
C GLU A 433 -31.21 -8.22 -10.14
N GLY A 434 -30.88 -9.51 -10.21
CA GLY A 434 -31.00 -10.31 -11.44
C GLY A 434 -29.95 -10.06 -12.53
N THR A 435 -28.92 -9.24 -12.27
CA THR A 435 -27.83 -8.99 -13.23
C THR A 435 -26.45 -9.24 -12.60
N LEU A 436 -25.45 -9.51 -13.46
CA LEU A 436 -24.06 -9.56 -12.99
C LEU A 436 -23.63 -8.17 -12.49
N PRO A 437 -22.96 -8.09 -11.32
CA PRO A 437 -22.51 -6.83 -10.82
C PRO A 437 -21.40 -6.24 -11.70
N TRP A 438 -21.47 -4.93 -11.92
CA TRP A 438 -20.33 -4.21 -12.46
C TRP A 438 -19.28 -4.03 -11.35
N VAL A 439 -18.04 -4.34 -11.64
CA VAL A 439 -16.89 -4.10 -10.76
C VAL A 439 -15.91 -3.23 -11.52
N ARG A 440 -15.29 -2.28 -10.82
CA ARG A 440 -14.25 -1.44 -11.42
C ARG A 440 -13.11 -2.34 -11.91
N GLU A 441 -12.88 -2.32 -13.20
CA GLU A 441 -11.73 -2.98 -13.82
C GLU A 441 -10.51 -2.05 -13.73
N TYR A 442 -9.39 -2.64 -13.38
CA TYR A 442 -8.09 -1.98 -13.46
C TYR A 442 -7.38 -2.55 -14.68
N PRO A 443 -6.80 -1.70 -15.57
CA PRO A 443 -6.14 -2.19 -16.75
C PRO A 443 -5.02 -3.16 -16.35
N VAL A 444 -5.07 -4.37 -16.89
CA VAL A 444 -4.07 -5.42 -16.69
C VAL A 444 -2.72 -4.99 -17.30
N ASP A 445 -2.78 -4.13 -18.31
CA ASP A 445 -1.60 -3.65 -19.06
C ASP A 445 -0.69 -2.71 -18.27
N THR A 446 -1.12 -2.26 -17.09
CA THR A 446 -0.24 -1.54 -16.15
C THR A 446 0.68 -2.48 -15.38
N PHE A 447 0.58 -3.81 -15.59
CA PHE A 447 1.35 -4.83 -14.87
C PHE A 447 2.43 -5.54 -15.71
N LEU A 448 2.57 -5.19 -17.01
CA LEU A 448 3.59 -5.74 -17.91
C LEU A 448 4.80 -4.81 -18.08
#